data_2e67bdfe80ccee9c8b4f02f2baaf5e1c
#
_entry.id   2e67bdfe80ccee9c8b4f02f2baaf5e1c
#
_cell.length_a   1.000
_cell.length_b   1.000
_cell.length_c   1.000
_cell.angle_alpha   90.00
_cell.angle_beta   90.00
_cell.angle_gamma   90.00
#
_symmetry.space_group_name_H-M   'P 1'
#
loop_
_entity.id
_entity.type
_entity.pdbx_description
1 polymer ?
#
loop_
_entity_poly.entity_id
_entity_poly.type
_entity_poly.pdbx_seq_one_letter_code
_entity_poly.pdbx_strand_id
1 'polypeptide(L)'
;METYKDHIIQSPDINAERLETLRNMFPDWFTQEGKLDINEVKKAVNADSVDETERYEFRWFGKSKAKRNAFMPTRATLHYDEERSVNPETTGNIIIEGENLEVLKVLLKSYRNKIKVIYID
;
A
#
# COMPACT_ATOMS: atom_id res chain seq x y z
N MET A 1 -20.68 7.02 21.21
CA MET A 1 -19.39 7.09 21.96
C MET A 1 -18.33 6.42 21.13
N GLU A 2 -17.37 7.18 20.66
CA GLU A 2 -16.24 6.64 19.92
C GLU A 2 -15.42 5.73 20.83
N THR A 3 -15.13 4.53 20.37
CA THR A 3 -14.33 3.58 21.15
C THR A 3 -12.84 3.83 20.86
N TYR A 4 -11.97 3.40 21.79
CA TYR A 4 -10.51 3.48 21.59
C TYR A 4 -10.03 2.88 20.26
N LYS A 5 -10.78 1.92 19.72
CA LYS A 5 -10.49 1.31 18.41
C LYS A 5 -10.65 2.28 17.23
N ASP A 6 -11.45 3.31 17.38
CA ASP A 6 -11.74 4.28 16.30
C ASP A 6 -10.58 5.27 16.10
N HIS A 7 -9.64 5.33 17.05
CA HIS A 7 -8.46 6.21 17.02
C HIS A 7 -7.16 5.50 16.66
N ILE A 8 -7.23 4.24 16.18
CA ILE A 8 -6.01 3.52 15.78
C ILE A 8 -5.47 4.13 14.49
N ILE A 9 -4.31 4.77 14.60
CA ILE A 9 -3.58 5.30 13.46
C ILE A 9 -2.84 4.16 12.76
N GLN A 10 -3.03 4.07 11.46
CA GLN A 10 -2.32 3.12 10.60
C GLN A 10 -1.91 3.78 9.29
N SER A 11 -1.02 3.15 8.54
CA SER A 11 -0.67 3.60 7.19
C SER A 11 -1.88 3.53 6.25
N PRO A 12 -1.93 4.34 5.18
CA PRO A 12 -3.00 4.27 4.19
C PRO A 12 -3.15 2.86 3.60
N ASP A 13 -4.39 2.41 3.47
CA ASP A 13 -4.74 1.17 2.78
C ASP A 13 -4.93 1.45 1.28
N ILE A 14 -3.88 1.20 0.51
CA ILE A 14 -3.87 1.47 -0.94
C ILE A 14 -4.90 0.61 -1.69
N ASN A 15 -5.12 -0.63 -1.26
CA ASN A 15 -6.13 -1.47 -1.90
C ASN A 15 -7.55 -0.98 -1.63
N ALA A 16 -7.84 -0.52 -0.42
CA ALA A 16 -9.12 0.09 -0.11
C ALA A 16 -9.36 1.36 -0.94
N GLU A 17 -8.34 2.21 -1.09
CA GLU A 17 -8.40 3.40 -1.95
C GLU A 17 -8.68 3.04 -3.41
N ARG A 18 -8.02 2.02 -3.95
CA ARG A 18 -8.22 1.53 -5.31
C ARG A 18 -9.62 0.96 -5.52
N LEU A 19 -10.12 0.16 -4.59
CA LEU A 19 -11.47 -0.38 -4.65
C LEU A 19 -12.53 0.72 -4.60
N GLU A 20 -12.33 1.73 -3.78
CA GLU A 20 -13.23 2.87 -3.71
C GLU A 20 -13.24 3.67 -5.03
N THR A 21 -12.08 3.88 -5.62
CA THR A 21 -11.95 4.52 -6.95
C THR A 21 -12.70 3.72 -8.01
N LEU A 22 -12.52 2.40 -8.05
CA LEU A 22 -13.26 1.54 -8.98
C LEU A 22 -14.76 1.57 -8.75
N ARG A 23 -15.21 1.59 -7.50
CA ARG A 23 -16.63 1.68 -7.15
C ARG A 23 -17.25 2.98 -7.65
N ASN A 24 -16.54 4.09 -7.51
CA ASN A 24 -16.99 5.39 -7.99
C ASN A 24 -17.05 5.46 -9.52
N MET A 25 -16.11 4.83 -10.22
CA MET A 25 -16.05 4.81 -11.68
C MET A 25 -17.02 3.79 -12.31
N PHE A 26 -17.14 2.61 -11.71
CA PHE A 26 -17.89 1.46 -12.23
C PHE A 26 -18.74 0.81 -11.14
N PRO A 27 -19.80 1.48 -10.66
CA PRO A 27 -20.62 0.95 -9.56
C PRO A 27 -21.35 -0.37 -9.91
N ASP A 28 -21.61 -0.62 -11.19
CA ASP A 28 -22.22 -1.84 -11.70
C ASP A 28 -21.32 -3.08 -11.62
N TRP A 29 -20.01 -2.90 -11.36
CA TRP A 29 -19.09 -4.00 -11.11
C TRP A 29 -19.11 -4.50 -9.67
N PHE A 30 -19.91 -3.92 -8.83
CA PHE A 30 -19.99 -4.25 -7.40
C PHE A 30 -21.33 -4.84 -7.02
N THR A 31 -21.33 -5.79 -6.09
CA THR A 31 -22.54 -6.36 -5.50
C THR A 31 -23.21 -5.34 -4.59
N GLN A 32 -24.48 -5.62 -4.21
CA GLN A 32 -25.19 -4.80 -3.23
C GLN A 32 -24.47 -4.72 -1.88
N GLU A 33 -23.67 -5.73 -1.56
CA GLU A 33 -22.84 -5.79 -0.35
C GLU A 33 -21.51 -5.01 -0.49
N GLY A 34 -21.28 -4.40 -1.65
CA GLY A 34 -20.08 -3.61 -1.90
C GLY A 34 -18.83 -4.41 -2.27
N LYS A 35 -18.97 -5.67 -2.69
CA LYS A 35 -17.86 -6.52 -3.17
C LYS A 35 -17.72 -6.43 -4.68
N LEU A 36 -16.48 -6.42 -5.16
CA LEU A 36 -16.20 -6.47 -6.59
C LEU A 36 -16.64 -7.82 -7.17
N ASP A 37 -17.51 -7.78 -8.19
CA ASP A 37 -17.94 -8.95 -8.93
C ASP A 37 -17.04 -9.16 -10.16
N ILE A 38 -16.15 -10.14 -10.08
CA ILE A 38 -15.21 -10.46 -11.17
C ILE A 38 -15.94 -10.91 -12.44
N ASN A 39 -17.11 -11.53 -12.33
CA ASN A 39 -17.87 -11.95 -13.50
C ASN A 39 -18.42 -10.75 -14.28
N GLU A 40 -18.84 -9.70 -13.58
CA GLU A 40 -19.26 -8.45 -14.23
C GLU A 40 -18.09 -7.75 -14.93
N VAL A 41 -16.93 -7.73 -14.29
CA VAL A 41 -15.70 -7.20 -14.91
C VAL A 41 -15.36 -7.99 -16.19
N LYS A 42 -15.40 -9.32 -16.15
CA LYS A 42 -15.12 -10.18 -17.30
C LYS A 42 -16.10 -9.96 -18.47
N LYS A 43 -17.37 -9.69 -18.18
CA LYS A 43 -18.36 -9.34 -19.21
C LYS A 43 -18.07 -7.98 -19.87
N ALA A 44 -17.55 -7.04 -19.10
CA ALA A 44 -17.28 -5.68 -19.57
C ALA A 44 -16.03 -5.59 -20.47
N VAL A 45 -15.10 -6.53 -20.37
CA VAL A 45 -13.86 -6.57 -21.16
C VAL A 45 -13.94 -7.65 -22.23
N ASN A 46 -13.46 -7.36 -23.43
CA ASN A 46 -13.36 -8.35 -24.48
C ASN A 46 -12.01 -9.09 -24.42
N ALA A 47 -11.91 -10.24 -25.08
CA ALA A 47 -10.71 -11.07 -25.07
C ALA A 47 -9.46 -10.36 -25.57
N ASP A 48 -9.60 -9.44 -26.52
CA ASP A 48 -8.47 -8.69 -27.08
C ASP A 48 -7.92 -7.64 -26.11
N SER A 49 -8.72 -7.23 -25.12
CA SER A 49 -8.34 -6.26 -24.11
C SER A 49 -7.66 -6.88 -22.88
N VAL A 50 -7.68 -8.20 -22.78
CA VAL A 50 -7.19 -8.94 -21.60
C VAL A 50 -6.01 -9.80 -22.00
N ASP A 51 -4.89 -9.59 -21.34
CA ASP A 51 -3.72 -10.43 -21.48
C ASP A 51 -3.77 -11.56 -20.44
N GLU A 52 -4.23 -12.72 -20.89
CA GLU A 52 -4.22 -13.97 -20.11
C GLU A 52 -3.03 -14.87 -20.46
N THR A 53 -2.10 -14.38 -21.28
CA THR A 53 -0.94 -15.15 -21.72
C THR A 53 -0.05 -15.51 -20.54
N GLU A 54 0.40 -16.76 -20.51
CA GLU A 54 1.43 -17.15 -19.55
C GLU A 54 2.71 -16.37 -19.80
N ARG A 55 3.15 -15.63 -18.80
CA ARG A 55 4.38 -14.86 -18.87
C ARG A 55 5.54 -15.66 -18.30
N TYR A 56 6.69 -15.59 -18.96
CA TYR A 56 7.93 -16.08 -18.39
C TYR A 56 8.25 -15.24 -17.15
N GLU A 57 8.10 -15.84 -15.98
CA GLU A 57 8.21 -15.15 -14.70
C GLU A 57 9.06 -15.95 -13.72
N PHE A 58 9.98 -15.27 -13.06
CA PHE A 58 10.72 -15.88 -11.95
C PHE A 58 9.79 -16.03 -10.74
N ARG A 59 9.56 -17.26 -10.32
CA ARG A 59 8.67 -17.59 -9.19
C ARG A 59 9.43 -18.29 -8.10
N TRP A 60 9.08 -17.99 -6.86
CA TRP A 60 9.58 -18.67 -5.68
C TRP A 60 8.48 -18.79 -4.63
N PHE A 61 8.70 -19.62 -3.63
CA PHE A 61 7.78 -19.79 -2.52
C PHE A 61 7.60 -18.45 -1.77
N GLY A 62 6.36 -18.04 -1.58
CA GLY A 62 6.03 -16.80 -0.86
C GLY A 62 5.96 -15.52 -1.70
N LYS A 63 6.28 -15.55 -3.01
CA LYS A 63 6.22 -14.36 -3.89
C LYS A 63 4.84 -13.68 -3.85
N SER A 64 3.77 -14.44 -4.00
CA SER A 64 2.40 -13.91 -3.96
C SER A 64 2.03 -13.30 -2.62
N LYS A 65 2.53 -13.89 -1.53
CA LYS A 65 2.36 -13.36 -0.17
C LYS A 65 3.10 -12.04 -0.01
N ALA A 66 4.33 -11.95 -0.50
CA ALA A 66 5.14 -10.74 -0.46
C ALA A 66 4.46 -9.59 -1.22
N LYS A 67 3.95 -9.86 -2.41
CA LYS A 67 3.18 -8.88 -3.19
C LYS A 67 1.93 -8.38 -2.45
N ARG A 68 1.19 -9.27 -1.80
CA ARG A 68 0.01 -8.88 -0.99
C ARG A 68 0.41 -8.05 0.23
N ASN A 69 1.49 -8.43 0.92
CA ASN A 69 1.96 -7.71 2.09
C ASN A 69 2.31 -6.25 1.80
N ALA A 70 2.77 -5.95 0.59
CA ALA A 70 3.07 -4.58 0.18
C ALA A 70 1.85 -3.64 0.27
N PHE A 71 0.65 -4.17 0.11
CA PHE A 71 -0.60 -3.40 0.15
C PHE A 71 -1.33 -3.48 1.50
N MET A 72 -0.87 -4.30 2.43
CA MET A 72 -1.45 -4.36 3.77
C MET A 72 -0.97 -3.19 4.61
N PRO A 73 -1.87 -2.42 5.24
CA PRO A 73 -1.48 -1.31 6.10
C PRO A 73 -0.76 -1.81 7.36
N THR A 74 0.09 -0.96 7.91
CA THR A 74 0.78 -1.22 9.18
C THR A 74 0.29 -0.24 10.26
N ARG A 75 0.35 -0.69 11.51
CA ARG A 75 0.14 0.13 12.71
C ARG A 75 1.46 0.54 13.38
N ALA A 76 2.59 0.13 12.81
CA ALA A 76 3.90 0.53 13.31
C ALA A 76 4.08 2.05 13.23
N THR A 77 4.85 2.59 14.15
CA THR A 77 5.21 4.00 14.21
C THR A 77 6.72 4.13 14.35
N LEU A 78 7.25 5.28 13.96
CA LEU A 78 8.65 5.60 14.19
C LEU A 78 8.87 6.01 15.65
N HIS A 79 9.96 5.56 16.23
CA HIS A 79 10.44 5.98 17.54
C HIS A 79 11.69 6.85 17.38
N TYR A 80 11.67 8.04 17.95
CA TYR A 80 12.83 8.94 17.93
C TYR A 80 13.95 8.43 18.84
N ASP A 81 15.14 8.27 18.28
CA ASP A 81 16.33 7.86 19.01
C ASP A 81 17.20 9.08 19.33
N GLU A 82 17.03 9.60 20.51
CA GLU A 82 17.73 10.79 20.98
C GLU A 82 19.24 10.55 21.12
N GLU A 83 19.63 9.37 21.58
CA GLU A 83 21.05 9.06 21.86
C GLU A 83 21.89 9.00 20.57
N ARG A 84 21.31 8.53 19.49
CA ARG A 84 22.01 8.38 18.20
C ARG A 84 21.76 9.54 17.23
N SER A 85 20.94 10.51 17.60
CA SER A 85 20.64 11.67 16.76
C SER A 85 21.69 12.76 16.92
N VAL A 86 22.23 13.26 15.80
CA VAL A 86 23.23 14.31 15.75
C VAL A 86 22.64 15.57 15.13
N ASN A 87 22.69 16.69 15.83
CA ASN A 87 22.13 17.96 15.41
C ASN A 87 20.66 17.87 14.94
N PRO A 88 19.76 17.22 15.71
CA PRO A 88 18.42 16.90 15.22
C PRO A 88 17.56 18.14 14.89
N GLU A 89 17.85 19.28 15.50
CA GLU A 89 17.11 20.53 15.30
C GLU A 89 17.53 21.27 14.01
N THR A 90 18.73 21.00 13.51
CA THR A 90 19.31 21.73 12.38
C THR A 90 19.50 20.88 11.13
N THR A 91 19.61 19.56 11.28
CA THR A 91 19.70 18.65 10.12
C THR A 91 18.35 18.43 9.50
N GLY A 92 18.29 18.42 8.16
CA GLY A 92 17.12 17.95 7.42
C GLY A 92 17.19 16.47 7.04
N ASN A 93 18.24 15.76 7.45
CA ASN A 93 18.48 14.36 7.08
C ASN A 93 17.89 13.42 8.13
N ILE A 94 17.34 12.30 7.67
CA ILE A 94 16.72 11.29 8.52
C ILE A 94 17.32 9.93 8.19
N ILE A 95 17.72 9.18 9.22
CA ILE A 95 18.12 7.77 9.12
C ILE A 95 17.06 6.96 9.85
N ILE A 96 16.49 5.97 9.16
CA ILE A 96 15.45 5.11 9.72
C ILE A 96 15.96 3.67 9.69
N GLU A 97 15.98 3.05 10.86
CA GLU A 97 16.36 1.65 11.04
C GLU A 97 15.12 0.79 11.25
N GLY A 98 14.99 -0.29 10.49
CA GLY A 98 13.84 -1.18 10.59
C GLY A 98 13.72 -2.13 9.40
N GLU A 99 12.66 -2.92 9.40
CA GLU A 99 12.32 -3.76 8.26
C GLU A 99 11.83 -2.87 7.11
N ASN A 100 12.43 -3.01 5.91
CA ASN A 100 12.23 -2.10 4.78
C ASN A 100 10.76 -1.89 4.42
N LEU A 101 9.98 -2.96 4.28
CA LEU A 101 8.59 -2.86 3.85
C LEU A 101 7.73 -2.13 4.90
N GLU A 102 7.92 -2.44 6.17
CA GLU A 102 7.20 -1.79 7.27
C GLU A 102 7.58 -0.30 7.37
N VAL A 103 8.85 0.04 7.24
CA VAL A 103 9.33 1.44 7.22
C VAL A 103 8.70 2.21 6.06
N LEU A 104 8.69 1.66 4.86
CA LEU A 104 8.09 2.30 3.70
C LEU A 104 6.59 2.54 3.88
N LYS A 105 5.87 1.60 4.48
CA LYS A 105 4.46 1.79 4.81
C LYS A 105 4.24 2.94 5.81
N VAL A 106 5.09 3.02 6.83
CA VAL A 106 5.02 4.12 7.82
C VAL A 106 5.27 5.47 7.15
N LEU A 107 6.23 5.54 6.25
CA LEU A 107 6.56 6.77 5.51
C LEU A 107 5.49 7.21 4.52
N LEU A 108 4.64 6.31 4.08
CA LEU A 108 3.65 6.58 3.03
C LEU A 108 2.74 7.76 3.39
N LYS A 109 2.33 7.88 4.63
CA LYS A 109 1.43 8.95 5.08
C LYS A 109 2.04 10.35 4.87
N SER A 110 3.33 10.50 5.17
CA SER A 110 4.02 11.80 5.16
C SER A 110 4.73 12.13 3.86
N TYR A 111 5.19 11.10 3.12
CA TYR A 111 6.08 11.25 1.98
C TYR A 111 5.49 10.77 0.63
N ARG A 112 4.24 10.34 0.60
CA ARG A 112 3.56 9.97 -0.64
C ARG A 112 3.63 11.11 -1.65
N ASN A 113 4.07 10.81 -2.87
CA ASN A 113 4.25 11.77 -3.96
C ASN A 113 5.25 12.90 -3.70
N LYS A 114 6.11 12.77 -2.70
CA LYS A 114 7.12 13.78 -2.35
C LYS A 114 8.55 13.38 -2.67
N ILE A 115 8.79 12.11 -3.00
CA ILE A 115 10.12 11.61 -3.29
C ILE A 115 10.50 11.92 -4.73
N LYS A 116 11.64 12.57 -4.92
CA LYS A 116 12.17 12.94 -6.24
C LYS A 116 13.17 11.94 -6.78
N VAL A 117 13.99 11.37 -5.91
CA VAL A 117 15.07 10.45 -6.29
C VAL A 117 15.10 9.29 -5.30
N ILE A 118 15.26 8.07 -5.80
CA ILE A 118 15.49 6.87 -5.01
C ILE A 118 16.78 6.23 -5.48
N TYR A 119 17.73 6.05 -4.57
CA TYR A 119 18.98 5.33 -4.82
C TYR A 119 18.95 4.00 -4.07
N ILE A 120 19.22 2.91 -4.77
CA ILE A 120 19.27 1.55 -4.22
C ILE A 120 20.61 0.95 -4.61
N ASP A 121 21.34 0.46 -3.60
CA ASP A 121 22.61 -0.22 -3.77
C ASP A 121 22.45 -1.72 -3.47
#